data_ab05300ce6ac7e465a4307c9b23244e2
#
_entry.id   ab05300ce6ac7e465a4307c9b23244e2
#
_cell.length_a   1.000
_cell.length_b   1.000
_cell.length_c   1.000
_cell.angle_alpha   90.00
_cell.angle_beta   90.00
_cell.angle_gamma   90.00
#
_symmetry.space_group_name_H-M   'P 1'
#
loop_
_entity.id
_entity.type
_entity.pdbx_description
1 polymer ?
#
loop_
_entity_poly.entity_id
_entity_poly.type
_entity_poly.pdbx_seq_one_letter_code
_entity_poly.pdbx_strand_id
1 'polypeptide(L)'
;TNGLRANYIVLVAKTDPDRRTREDAVFWLSQTGSERAAEVLEAILLDKSADREMQKKALFSLAQSETPRSGRALREFVRREDVDPEVRAEAIFWLGESGDGEHSAFLRELFPTVRAAEVQEKIIFSLSQHPSPENSRFLLARAKDRSLSNEMRKSALFWAGQGGVPVKDLAEVYDSAGDDRELREQVIFTLSQRRGD
;
A
#
# COMPACT_ATOMS: atom_id res chain seq x y z
N THR A 1 26.87 12.25 19.69
CA THR A 1 27.42 12.41 18.30
C THR A 1 26.38 12.10 17.22
N ASN A 2 25.46 11.14 17.43
CA ASN A 2 24.42 10.83 16.43
C ASN A 2 23.37 11.93 16.24
N GLY A 3 23.03 12.67 17.29
CA GLY A 3 22.07 13.76 17.21
C GLY A 3 22.56 14.95 16.37
N LEU A 4 23.84 15.27 16.42
CA LEU A 4 24.42 16.35 15.60
C LEU A 4 24.42 16.01 14.11
N ARG A 5 24.71 14.74 13.76
CA ARG A 5 24.66 14.28 12.37
C ARG A 5 23.23 14.40 11.81
N ALA A 6 22.26 13.88 12.53
CA ALA A 6 20.84 13.94 12.11
C ALA A 6 20.38 15.39 11.93
N ASN A 7 20.71 16.28 12.87
CA ASN A 7 20.36 17.71 12.77
C ASN A 7 20.97 18.41 11.56
N TYR A 8 22.22 18.08 11.22
CA TYR A 8 22.87 18.64 10.04
C TYR A 8 22.22 18.16 8.75
N ILE A 9 21.94 16.84 8.63
CA ILE A 9 21.25 16.29 7.47
C ILE A 9 19.84 16.89 7.32
N VAL A 10 19.12 17.09 8.43
CA VAL A 10 17.83 17.80 8.46
C VAL A 10 17.94 19.21 7.89
N LEU A 11 18.96 19.95 8.30
CA LEU A 11 19.20 21.30 7.79
C LEU A 11 19.43 21.27 6.27
N VAL A 12 20.31 20.41 5.78
CA VAL A 12 20.60 20.24 4.36
C VAL A 12 19.34 19.87 3.57
N ALA A 13 18.57 18.89 4.04
CA ALA A 13 17.32 18.47 3.39
C ALA A 13 16.30 19.60 3.22
N LYS A 14 16.31 20.58 4.12
CA LYS A 14 15.38 21.72 4.10
C LYS A 14 15.87 22.94 3.34
N THR A 15 17.17 23.20 3.36
CA THR A 15 17.70 24.53 3.01
C THR A 15 18.78 24.54 1.94
N ASP A 16 19.31 23.39 1.54
CA ASP A 16 20.36 23.38 0.51
C ASP A 16 19.80 23.91 -0.82
N PRO A 17 20.51 24.83 -1.50
CA PRO A 17 20.06 25.38 -2.77
C PRO A 17 20.02 24.33 -3.89
N ASP A 18 20.89 23.32 -3.86
CA ASP A 18 20.91 22.25 -4.83
C ASP A 18 19.83 21.20 -4.53
N ARG A 19 18.97 20.98 -5.53
CA ARG A 19 17.87 20.01 -5.41
C ARG A 19 18.38 18.58 -5.14
N ARG A 20 19.40 18.14 -5.85
CA ARG A 20 19.95 16.79 -5.69
C ARG A 20 20.52 16.57 -4.31
N THR A 21 21.22 17.57 -3.79
CA THR A 21 21.74 17.56 -2.42
C THR A 21 20.60 17.43 -1.39
N ARG A 22 19.48 18.14 -1.58
CA ARG A 22 18.32 17.98 -0.69
C ARG A 22 17.72 16.56 -0.79
N GLU A 23 17.58 16.03 -2.00
CA GLU A 23 17.07 14.68 -2.24
C GLU A 23 17.96 13.61 -1.61
N ASP A 24 19.27 13.72 -1.75
CA ASP A 24 20.24 12.82 -1.11
C ASP A 24 20.17 12.92 0.42
N ALA A 25 20.03 14.13 0.96
CA ALA A 25 19.83 14.32 2.39
C ALA A 25 18.55 13.66 2.91
N VAL A 26 17.44 13.72 2.16
CA VAL A 26 16.18 13.01 2.50
C VAL A 26 16.41 11.51 2.56
N PHE A 27 17.12 10.92 1.60
CA PHE A 27 17.49 9.51 1.63
C PHE A 27 18.34 9.17 2.88
N TRP A 28 19.37 9.95 3.17
CA TRP A 28 20.24 9.69 4.31
C TRP A 28 19.53 9.85 5.66
N LEU A 29 18.42 10.59 5.75
CA LEU A 29 17.61 10.67 6.97
C LEU A 29 17.05 9.30 7.36
N SER A 30 16.66 8.46 6.40
CA SER A 30 16.15 7.09 6.69
C SER A 30 17.20 6.25 7.42
N GLN A 31 18.46 6.43 7.07
CA GLN A 31 19.58 5.65 7.62
C GLN A 31 19.96 6.07 9.06
N THR A 32 19.40 7.18 9.55
CA THR A 32 19.66 7.61 10.94
C THR A 32 18.83 6.86 11.97
N GLY A 33 17.71 6.22 11.57
CA GLY A 33 16.80 5.49 12.46
C GLY A 33 16.25 6.33 13.62
N SER A 34 16.19 7.67 13.47
CA SER A 34 15.82 8.57 14.55
C SER A 34 14.38 9.10 14.38
N GLU A 35 13.66 9.22 15.50
CA GLU A 35 12.33 9.85 15.53
C GLU A 35 12.35 11.28 14.96
N ARG A 36 13.45 12.00 15.13
CA ARG A 36 13.63 13.35 14.57
C ARG A 36 13.70 13.34 13.04
N ALA A 37 14.37 12.33 12.46
CA ALA A 37 14.42 12.17 11.01
C ALA A 37 13.02 11.83 10.48
N ALA A 38 12.31 10.91 11.12
CA ALA A 38 10.96 10.56 10.75
C ALA A 38 10.00 11.77 10.80
N GLU A 39 10.12 12.65 11.79
CA GLU A 39 9.37 13.92 11.88
C GLU A 39 9.61 14.83 10.66
N VAL A 40 10.85 14.95 10.22
CA VAL A 40 11.19 15.78 9.06
C VAL A 40 10.70 15.16 7.76
N LEU A 41 10.85 13.85 7.61
CA LEU A 41 10.34 13.12 6.44
C LEU A 41 8.83 13.21 6.35
N GLU A 42 8.12 13.06 7.46
CA GLU A 42 6.67 13.28 7.54
C GLU A 42 6.29 14.71 7.11
N ALA A 43 7.00 15.72 7.59
CA ALA A 43 6.74 17.11 7.23
C ALA A 43 6.94 17.34 5.71
N ILE A 44 7.96 16.74 5.09
CA ILE A 44 8.19 16.82 3.65
C ILE A 44 7.07 16.10 2.87
N LEU A 45 6.67 14.90 3.33
CA LEU A 45 5.60 14.14 2.72
C LEU A 45 4.27 14.90 2.73
N LEU A 46 4.00 15.64 3.79
CA LEU A 46 2.77 16.42 3.98
C LEU A 46 2.81 17.82 3.34
N ASP A 47 3.98 18.27 2.90
CA ASP A 47 4.14 19.59 2.29
C ASP A 47 3.56 19.60 0.87
N LYS A 48 2.42 20.28 0.69
CA LYS A 48 1.77 20.45 -0.62
C LYS A 48 2.59 21.29 -1.61
N SER A 49 3.58 22.04 -1.14
CA SER A 49 4.50 22.80 -2.00
C SER A 49 5.70 21.97 -2.47
N ALA A 50 5.95 20.84 -1.83
CA ALA A 50 6.97 19.90 -2.28
C ALA A 50 6.55 19.26 -3.61
N ASP A 51 7.51 19.13 -4.52
CA ASP A 51 7.24 18.40 -5.76
C ASP A 51 7.04 16.88 -5.48
N ARG A 52 6.34 16.21 -6.40
CA ARG A 52 5.98 14.80 -6.28
C ARG A 52 7.19 13.89 -6.02
N GLU A 53 8.30 14.13 -6.69
CA GLU A 53 9.52 13.33 -6.52
C GLU A 53 10.10 13.45 -5.12
N MET A 54 10.09 14.65 -4.56
CA MET A 54 10.52 14.88 -3.18
C MET A 54 9.60 14.18 -2.18
N GLN A 55 8.28 14.23 -2.41
CA GLN A 55 7.30 13.49 -1.59
C GLN A 55 7.52 11.98 -1.68
N LYS A 56 7.74 11.41 -2.87
CA LYS A 56 8.05 9.99 -3.05
C LYS A 56 9.35 9.57 -2.35
N LYS A 57 10.39 10.41 -2.39
CA LYS A 57 11.64 10.16 -1.67
C LYS A 57 11.44 10.18 -0.15
N ALA A 58 10.68 11.14 0.37
CA ALA A 58 10.33 11.18 1.79
C ALA A 58 9.50 9.96 2.20
N LEU A 59 8.55 9.56 1.36
CA LEU A 59 7.74 8.36 1.53
C LEU A 59 8.60 7.09 1.61
N PHE A 60 9.47 6.89 0.61
CA PHE A 60 10.40 5.77 0.59
C PHE A 60 11.29 5.76 1.84
N SER A 61 11.84 6.91 2.21
CA SER A 61 12.70 7.05 3.39
C SER A 61 11.95 6.74 4.69
N LEU A 62 10.66 7.12 4.82
CA LEU A 62 9.80 6.72 5.93
C LEU A 62 9.57 5.22 5.95
N ALA A 63 9.30 4.61 4.78
CA ALA A 63 9.08 3.17 4.67
C ALA A 63 10.30 2.34 5.07
N GLN A 64 11.51 2.85 4.79
CA GLN A 64 12.77 2.20 5.19
C GLN A 64 13.15 2.49 6.66
N SER A 65 12.45 3.40 7.32
CA SER A 65 12.74 3.78 8.70
C SER A 65 11.89 2.95 9.65
N GLU A 66 12.52 2.09 10.44
CA GLU A 66 11.84 1.17 11.39
C GLU A 66 11.41 1.87 12.68
N THR A 67 11.02 3.17 12.62
CA THR A 67 10.52 3.86 13.81
C THR A 67 9.01 3.73 13.95
N PRO A 68 8.47 3.70 15.18
CA PRO A 68 7.02 3.70 15.40
C PRO A 68 6.33 4.92 14.77
N ARG A 69 7.03 6.04 14.66
CA ARG A 69 6.55 7.26 14.00
C ARG A 69 6.34 7.04 12.51
N SER A 70 7.28 6.38 11.85
CA SER A 70 7.23 6.15 10.39
C SER A 70 5.97 5.39 9.99
N GLY A 71 5.66 4.29 10.64
CA GLY A 71 4.45 3.52 10.37
C GLY A 71 3.16 4.33 10.63
N ARG A 72 3.12 5.14 11.69
CA ARG A 72 1.99 6.05 11.94
C ARG A 72 1.85 7.11 10.86
N ALA A 73 2.95 7.76 10.49
CA ALA A 73 2.97 8.81 9.45
C ALA A 73 2.46 8.28 8.10
N LEU A 74 2.87 7.07 7.70
CA LEU A 74 2.39 6.42 6.48
C LEU A 74 0.89 6.13 6.55
N ARG A 75 0.38 5.58 7.66
CA ARG A 75 -1.05 5.32 7.84
C ARG A 75 -1.88 6.60 7.83
N GLU A 76 -1.42 7.65 8.49
CA GLU A 76 -2.11 8.95 8.47
C GLU A 76 -2.11 9.57 7.07
N PHE A 77 -1.00 9.46 6.34
CA PHE A 77 -0.91 9.95 4.96
C PHE A 77 -1.93 9.25 4.04
N VAL A 78 -2.02 7.92 4.08
CA VAL A 78 -2.94 7.18 3.20
C VAL A 78 -4.42 7.36 3.56
N ARG A 79 -4.76 7.82 4.77
CA ARG A 79 -6.14 8.22 5.12
C ARG A 79 -6.59 9.51 4.44
N ARG A 80 -5.66 10.34 4.02
CA ARG A 80 -5.98 11.65 3.43
C ARG A 80 -6.46 11.49 2.00
N GLU A 81 -7.55 12.19 1.67
CA GLU A 81 -8.08 12.26 0.30
C GLU A 81 -7.54 13.47 -0.48
N ASP A 82 -6.91 14.44 0.22
CA ASP A 82 -6.40 15.69 -0.33
C ASP A 82 -4.93 15.63 -0.78
N VAL A 83 -4.38 14.41 -0.91
CA VAL A 83 -3.02 14.14 -1.35
C VAL A 83 -2.99 13.59 -2.78
N ASP A 84 -1.83 13.66 -3.42
CA ASP A 84 -1.64 13.11 -4.76
C ASP A 84 -1.99 11.61 -4.78
N PRO A 85 -2.90 11.14 -5.65
CA PRO A 85 -3.34 9.74 -5.67
C PRO A 85 -2.22 8.76 -5.97
N GLU A 86 -1.24 9.14 -6.79
CA GLU A 86 -0.09 8.30 -7.14
C GLU A 86 0.83 8.11 -5.92
N VAL A 87 1.14 9.20 -5.20
CA VAL A 87 1.93 9.13 -3.96
C VAL A 87 1.18 8.34 -2.88
N ARG A 88 -0.14 8.50 -2.81
CA ARG A 88 -0.99 7.71 -1.90
C ARG A 88 -0.94 6.21 -2.22
N ALA A 89 -1.05 5.85 -3.49
CA ALA A 89 -0.97 4.46 -3.95
C ALA A 89 0.42 3.85 -3.64
N GLU A 90 1.48 4.63 -3.79
CA GLU A 90 2.84 4.21 -3.43
C GLU A 90 3.00 4.01 -1.91
N ALA A 91 2.40 4.88 -1.09
CA ALA A 91 2.38 4.71 0.37
C ALA A 91 1.68 3.41 0.80
N ILE A 92 0.58 3.05 0.13
CA ILE A 92 -0.13 1.79 0.35
C ILE A 92 0.74 0.60 -0.03
N PHE A 93 1.47 0.68 -1.14
CA PHE A 93 2.42 -0.34 -1.55
C PHE A 93 3.47 -0.59 -0.46
N TRP A 94 4.11 0.46 0.04
CA TRP A 94 5.14 0.32 1.08
C TRP A 94 4.58 -0.18 2.42
N LEU A 95 3.36 0.21 2.80
CA LEU A 95 2.69 -0.39 3.96
C LEU A 95 2.45 -1.89 3.76
N GLY A 96 2.10 -2.31 2.55
CA GLY A 96 1.95 -3.71 2.20
C GLY A 96 3.27 -4.48 2.28
N GLU A 97 4.34 -3.93 1.70
CA GLU A 97 5.68 -4.57 1.66
C GLU A 97 6.27 -4.86 3.06
N SER A 98 5.87 -4.10 4.07
CA SER A 98 6.36 -4.33 5.44
C SER A 98 6.00 -5.72 6.01
N GLY A 99 4.99 -6.41 5.43
CA GLY A 99 4.51 -7.70 5.90
C GLY A 99 3.89 -7.70 7.30
N ASP A 100 3.72 -6.52 7.90
CA ASP A 100 3.14 -6.38 9.22
C ASP A 100 1.63 -6.63 9.20
N GLY A 101 1.17 -7.55 10.05
CA GLY A 101 -0.25 -7.86 10.20
C GLY A 101 -1.12 -6.66 10.60
N GLU A 102 -0.56 -5.71 11.35
CA GLU A 102 -1.23 -4.45 11.72
C GLU A 102 -1.48 -3.58 10.48
N HIS A 103 -0.50 -3.49 9.57
CA HIS A 103 -0.66 -2.78 8.30
C HIS A 103 -1.68 -3.45 7.39
N SER A 104 -1.68 -4.78 7.31
CA SER A 104 -2.69 -5.53 6.56
C SER A 104 -4.10 -5.30 7.12
N ALA A 105 -4.28 -5.32 8.44
CA ALA A 105 -5.56 -5.00 9.08
C ALA A 105 -6.00 -3.57 8.75
N PHE A 106 -5.10 -2.61 8.87
CA PHE A 106 -5.34 -1.22 8.52
C PHE A 106 -5.78 -1.06 7.05
N LEU A 107 -5.12 -1.72 6.10
CA LEU A 107 -5.49 -1.63 4.67
C LEU A 107 -6.88 -2.23 4.40
N ARG A 108 -7.25 -3.33 5.08
CA ARG A 108 -8.62 -3.88 4.99
C ARG A 108 -9.68 -2.92 5.51
N GLU A 109 -9.40 -2.21 6.61
CA GLU A 109 -10.30 -1.20 7.19
C GLU A 109 -10.39 0.07 6.31
N LEU A 110 -9.29 0.45 5.67
CA LEU A 110 -9.24 1.62 4.80
C LEU A 110 -10.04 1.43 3.51
N PHE A 111 -10.05 0.23 2.93
CA PHE A 111 -10.63 -0.06 1.61
C PHE A 111 -12.05 0.52 1.41
N PRO A 112 -13.02 0.31 2.31
CA PRO A 112 -14.39 0.80 2.10
C PRO A 112 -14.51 2.33 2.18
N THR A 113 -13.51 3.02 2.72
CA THR A 113 -13.50 4.48 2.81
C THR A 113 -12.91 5.15 1.58
N VAL A 114 -12.19 4.40 0.75
CA VAL A 114 -11.51 4.90 -0.45
C VAL A 114 -12.43 4.85 -1.65
N ARG A 115 -12.55 5.96 -2.38
CA ARG A 115 -13.36 6.06 -3.60
C ARG A 115 -12.57 5.90 -4.90
N ALA A 116 -11.28 6.23 -4.87
CA ALA A 116 -10.42 6.13 -6.04
C ALA A 116 -10.12 4.66 -6.36
N ALA A 117 -10.56 4.20 -7.55
CA ALA A 117 -10.38 2.81 -7.98
C ALA A 117 -8.90 2.38 -7.98
N GLU A 118 -8.01 3.24 -8.45
CA GLU A 118 -6.56 3.01 -8.45
C GLU A 118 -6.01 2.71 -7.03
N VAL A 119 -6.49 3.44 -6.04
CA VAL A 119 -6.09 3.24 -4.64
C VAL A 119 -6.67 1.92 -4.10
N GLN A 120 -7.92 1.60 -4.44
CA GLN A 120 -8.53 0.30 -4.09
C GLN A 120 -7.77 -0.88 -4.71
N GLU A 121 -7.40 -0.78 -5.98
CA GLU A 121 -6.58 -1.79 -6.67
C GLU A 121 -5.22 -1.99 -5.99
N LYS A 122 -4.59 -0.91 -5.59
CA LYS A 122 -3.32 -0.98 -4.87
C LYS A 122 -3.47 -1.67 -3.50
N ILE A 123 -4.58 -1.44 -2.78
CA ILE A 123 -4.87 -2.15 -1.53
C ILE A 123 -5.06 -3.65 -1.79
N ILE A 124 -5.85 -4.04 -2.79
CA ILE A 124 -6.04 -5.44 -3.18
C ILE A 124 -4.70 -6.09 -3.50
N PHE A 125 -3.87 -5.44 -4.31
CA PHE A 125 -2.54 -5.93 -4.66
C PHE A 125 -1.66 -6.09 -3.40
N SER A 126 -1.56 -5.05 -2.56
CA SER A 126 -0.72 -5.09 -1.36
C SER A 126 -1.14 -6.20 -0.39
N LEU A 127 -2.44 -6.42 -0.19
CA LEU A 127 -2.94 -7.51 0.65
C LEU A 127 -2.66 -8.89 0.05
N SER A 128 -2.56 -9.02 -1.27
CA SER A 128 -2.25 -10.28 -1.93
C SER A 128 -0.80 -10.73 -1.76
N GLN A 129 0.13 -9.79 -1.55
CA GLN A 129 1.56 -10.11 -1.38
C GLN A 129 1.84 -10.82 -0.05
N HIS A 130 0.95 -10.71 0.92
CA HIS A 130 1.07 -11.36 2.24
C HIS A 130 -0.15 -12.24 2.51
N PRO A 131 -0.17 -13.46 1.96
CA PRO A 131 -1.29 -14.38 2.13
C PRO A 131 -1.54 -14.70 3.60
N SER A 132 -2.75 -14.48 4.04
CA SER A 132 -3.25 -14.86 5.37
C SER A 132 -4.72 -15.24 5.25
N PRO A 133 -5.27 -16.00 6.22
CA PRO A 133 -6.71 -16.32 6.21
C PRO A 133 -7.59 -15.07 6.16
N GLU A 134 -7.18 -13.99 6.79
CA GLU A 134 -7.89 -12.71 6.83
C GLU A 134 -7.84 -12.00 5.47
N ASN A 135 -6.65 -11.93 4.86
CA ASN A 135 -6.46 -11.30 3.54
C ASN A 135 -7.21 -12.11 2.46
N SER A 136 -7.13 -13.43 2.51
CA SER A 136 -7.85 -14.32 1.59
C SER A 136 -9.36 -14.13 1.68
N ARG A 137 -9.92 -14.11 2.90
CA ARG A 137 -11.36 -13.83 3.12
C ARG A 137 -11.76 -12.45 2.62
N PHE A 138 -10.92 -11.44 2.84
CA PHE A 138 -11.15 -10.09 2.34
C PHE A 138 -11.21 -10.07 0.82
N LEU A 139 -10.22 -10.65 0.13
CA LEU A 139 -10.15 -10.67 -1.33
C LEU A 139 -11.35 -11.42 -1.94
N LEU A 140 -11.74 -12.57 -1.38
CA LEU A 140 -12.94 -13.30 -1.82
C LEU A 140 -14.23 -12.49 -1.62
N ALA A 141 -14.33 -11.75 -0.50
CA ALA A 141 -15.46 -10.85 -0.27
C ALA A 141 -15.53 -9.73 -1.32
N ARG A 142 -14.38 -9.18 -1.71
CA ARG A 142 -14.32 -8.16 -2.80
C ARG A 142 -14.70 -8.75 -4.16
N ALA A 143 -14.29 -9.98 -4.45
CA ALA A 143 -14.70 -10.66 -5.68
C ALA A 143 -16.23 -10.84 -5.78
N LYS A 144 -16.91 -11.06 -4.66
CA LYS A 144 -18.37 -11.19 -4.57
C LYS A 144 -19.12 -9.86 -4.51
N ASP A 145 -18.44 -8.74 -4.28
CA ASP A 145 -19.04 -7.42 -4.05
C ASP A 145 -19.51 -6.78 -5.37
N ARG A 146 -20.81 -6.80 -5.62
CA ARG A 146 -21.42 -6.25 -6.84
C ARG A 146 -21.38 -4.71 -6.92
N SER A 147 -21.01 -4.02 -5.86
CA SER A 147 -20.81 -2.57 -5.88
C SER A 147 -19.49 -2.17 -6.53
N LEU A 148 -18.54 -3.10 -6.63
CA LEU A 148 -17.26 -2.90 -7.31
C LEU A 148 -17.38 -3.16 -8.82
N SER A 149 -16.48 -2.55 -9.60
CA SER A 149 -16.39 -2.83 -11.03
C SER A 149 -16.02 -4.28 -11.30
N ASN A 150 -16.39 -4.82 -12.47
CA ASN A 150 -16.02 -6.17 -12.87
C ASN A 150 -14.49 -6.37 -12.86
N GLU A 151 -13.73 -5.36 -13.29
CA GLU A 151 -12.27 -5.42 -13.28
C GLU A 151 -11.71 -5.59 -11.85
N MET A 152 -12.23 -4.80 -10.90
CA MET A 152 -11.84 -4.89 -9.50
C MET A 152 -12.17 -6.27 -8.90
N ARG A 153 -13.35 -6.80 -9.20
CA ARG A 153 -13.81 -8.12 -8.75
C ARG A 153 -12.95 -9.25 -9.33
N LYS A 154 -12.62 -9.17 -10.62
CA LYS A 154 -11.72 -10.14 -11.29
C LYS A 154 -10.30 -10.07 -10.72
N SER A 155 -9.78 -8.86 -10.47
CA SER A 155 -8.49 -8.65 -9.84
C SER A 155 -8.44 -9.28 -8.44
N ALA A 156 -9.42 -8.99 -7.59
CA ALA A 156 -9.52 -9.57 -6.25
C ALA A 156 -9.59 -11.11 -6.28
N LEU A 157 -10.35 -11.67 -7.21
CA LEU A 157 -10.46 -13.12 -7.40
C LEU A 157 -9.13 -13.75 -7.85
N PHE A 158 -8.46 -13.13 -8.83
CA PHE A 158 -7.17 -13.59 -9.32
C PHE A 158 -6.16 -13.67 -8.18
N TRP A 159 -6.03 -12.60 -7.42
CA TRP A 159 -5.08 -12.52 -6.30
C TRP A 159 -5.43 -13.47 -5.15
N ALA A 160 -6.72 -13.64 -4.85
CA ALA A 160 -7.16 -14.66 -3.90
C ALA A 160 -6.71 -16.07 -4.34
N GLY A 161 -6.85 -16.37 -5.62
CA GLY A 161 -6.40 -17.63 -6.21
C GLY A 161 -4.89 -17.85 -6.09
N GLN A 162 -4.09 -16.83 -6.37
CA GLN A 162 -2.64 -16.87 -6.22
C GLN A 162 -2.23 -17.04 -4.74
N GLY A 163 -2.99 -16.48 -3.81
CA GLY A 163 -2.80 -16.65 -2.37
C GLY A 163 -3.18 -18.03 -1.81
N GLY A 164 -3.58 -18.97 -2.67
CA GLY A 164 -3.81 -20.36 -2.28
C GLY A 164 -5.13 -20.61 -1.54
N VAL A 165 -6.16 -19.78 -1.76
CA VAL A 165 -7.51 -20.04 -1.18
C VAL A 165 -8.04 -21.40 -1.61
N PRO A 166 -8.81 -22.12 -0.76
CA PRO A 166 -9.37 -23.42 -1.10
C PRO A 166 -10.20 -23.40 -2.39
N VAL A 167 -10.14 -24.47 -3.17
CA VAL A 167 -10.98 -24.64 -4.38
C VAL A 167 -12.47 -24.45 -4.07
N LYS A 168 -12.92 -24.92 -2.91
CA LYS A 168 -14.30 -24.74 -2.44
C LYS A 168 -14.68 -23.26 -2.39
N ASP A 169 -13.82 -22.39 -1.89
CA ASP A 169 -14.12 -20.96 -1.75
C ASP A 169 -14.21 -20.27 -3.11
N LEU A 170 -13.38 -20.72 -4.10
CA LEU A 170 -13.48 -20.26 -5.49
C LEU A 170 -14.79 -20.77 -6.15
N ALA A 171 -15.21 -22.03 -5.89
CA ALA A 171 -16.48 -22.56 -6.36
C ALA A 171 -17.67 -21.74 -5.82
N GLU A 172 -17.63 -21.32 -4.56
CA GLU A 172 -18.65 -20.43 -3.99
C GLU A 172 -18.72 -19.07 -4.71
N VAL A 173 -17.58 -18.53 -5.17
CA VAL A 173 -17.58 -17.31 -6.01
C VAL A 173 -18.26 -17.59 -7.34
N TYR A 174 -17.98 -18.73 -7.98
CA TYR A 174 -18.63 -19.15 -9.22
C TYR A 174 -20.15 -19.23 -9.08
N ASP A 175 -20.63 -19.90 -8.04
CA ASP A 175 -22.07 -20.07 -7.76
C ASP A 175 -22.75 -18.72 -7.47
N SER A 176 -22.07 -17.82 -6.74
CA SER A 176 -22.58 -16.48 -6.41
C SER A 176 -22.55 -15.50 -7.59
N ALA A 177 -21.79 -15.80 -8.64
CA ALA A 177 -21.67 -14.95 -9.81
C ALA A 177 -22.99 -14.85 -10.60
N GLY A 178 -23.85 -15.89 -10.55
CA GLY A 178 -25.12 -15.90 -11.28
C GLY A 178 -24.89 -15.75 -12.79
N ASP A 179 -25.49 -14.72 -13.40
CA ASP A 179 -25.36 -14.44 -14.85
C ASP A 179 -24.09 -13.65 -15.21
N ASP A 180 -23.24 -13.32 -14.25
CA ASP A 180 -21.97 -12.64 -14.50
C ASP A 180 -20.96 -13.59 -15.16
N ARG A 181 -21.03 -13.62 -16.49
CA ARG A 181 -20.20 -14.51 -17.32
C ARG A 181 -18.71 -14.24 -17.13
N GLU A 182 -18.30 -12.96 -17.07
CA GLU A 182 -16.89 -12.59 -16.95
C GLU A 182 -16.29 -13.06 -15.63
N LEU A 183 -17.04 -12.94 -14.54
CA LEU A 183 -16.57 -13.41 -13.23
C LEU A 183 -16.47 -14.95 -13.22
N ARG A 184 -17.44 -15.67 -13.81
CA ARG A 184 -17.37 -17.15 -13.92
C ARG A 184 -16.18 -17.60 -14.76
N GLU A 185 -15.91 -16.96 -15.89
CA GLU A 185 -14.73 -17.23 -16.72
C GLU A 185 -13.43 -16.98 -15.95
N GLN A 186 -13.39 -15.91 -15.13
CA GLN A 186 -12.25 -15.62 -14.26
C GLN A 186 -12.05 -16.69 -13.18
N VAL A 187 -13.11 -17.24 -12.58
CA VAL A 187 -13.00 -18.37 -11.63
C VAL A 187 -12.38 -19.59 -12.33
N ILE A 188 -12.88 -19.95 -13.52
CA ILE A 188 -12.34 -21.09 -14.29
C ILE A 188 -10.86 -20.86 -14.63
N PHE A 189 -10.52 -19.66 -15.08
CA PHE A 189 -9.14 -19.28 -15.36
C PHE A 189 -8.27 -19.44 -14.10
N THR A 190 -8.70 -18.86 -12.97
CA THR A 190 -7.98 -18.93 -11.69
C THR A 190 -7.76 -20.39 -11.25
N LEU A 191 -8.78 -21.24 -11.39
CA LEU A 191 -8.64 -22.67 -11.10
C LEU A 191 -7.66 -23.36 -12.04
N SER A 192 -7.64 -23.01 -13.33
CA SER A 192 -6.73 -23.60 -14.32
C SER A 192 -5.25 -23.29 -14.08
N GLN A 193 -4.94 -22.17 -13.40
CA GLN A 193 -3.57 -21.79 -13.06
C GLN A 193 -3.00 -22.56 -11.86
N ARG A 194 -3.85 -23.28 -11.12
CA ARG A 194 -3.41 -24.08 -9.97
C ARG A 194 -2.79 -25.40 -10.45
N ARG A 195 -1.55 -25.62 -10.07
CA ARG A 195 -0.87 -26.89 -10.34
C ARG A 195 -1.18 -27.87 -9.21
N GLY A 196 -2.05 -28.86 -9.50
CA GLY A 196 -2.19 -30.09 -8.72
C GLY A 196 -2.71 -29.91 -7.29
N ASP A 197 -3.99 -29.90 -7.12
CA ASP A 197 -4.70 -30.43 -5.94
C ASP A 197 -5.34 -31.74 -6.34
#